data_2f179c9505decf90320cbfd9327fd020
#
_entry.id   2f179c9505decf90320cbfd9327fd020
#
_cell.length_a   1.000
_cell.length_b   1.000
_cell.length_c   1.000
_cell.angle_alpha   90.00
_cell.angle_beta   90.00
_cell.angle_gamma   90.00
#
_symmetry.space_group_name_H-M   'P 1'
#
loop_
_entity.id
_entity.type
_entity.pdbx_description
1 polymer ?
#
loop_
_entity_poly.entity_id
_entity_poly.type
_entity_poly.pdbx_seq_one_letter_code
_entity_poly.pdbx_strand_id
1 'polypeptide(L)'
;MKYTIRMLTLTVLSLFVSLSAVFAMPATKASLMDESFDLSSIHSIAVAAPNYIQTKTGPAPDAVTALIAQTGFDSRDLKNITIIPYSVIAENMKNESGIDLQTSDRNTAKKLFKENAAKYADAYLVVTIANDSRVVLFYDLYSSKTGSYLYSYRVIGGGQGDNNINSYKSFNELFYKGLSDSIKEQHKDDSKTKK
;
A
#
# COMPACT_ATOMS: atom_id res chain seq x y z
N MET A 1 -11.48 -20.43 52.95
CA MET A 1 -10.41 -19.56 52.41
C MET A 1 -9.67 -20.06 51.17
N LYS A 2 -9.41 -21.36 51.00
CA LYS A 2 -8.68 -21.88 49.82
C LYS A 2 -9.48 -21.84 48.50
N TYR A 3 -10.80 -21.90 48.54
CA TYR A 3 -11.66 -21.86 47.33
C TYR A 3 -11.88 -20.47 46.77
N THR A 4 -11.90 -19.46 47.64
CA THR A 4 -12.06 -18.05 47.22
C THR A 4 -10.84 -17.52 46.49
N ILE A 5 -9.63 -17.95 46.87
CA ILE A 5 -8.39 -17.54 46.20
C ILE A 5 -8.28 -18.19 44.81
N ARG A 6 -8.71 -19.43 44.62
CA ARG A 6 -8.72 -20.11 43.31
C ARG A 6 -9.73 -19.51 42.35
N MET A 7 -10.86 -19.05 42.81
CA MET A 7 -11.86 -18.36 41.98
C MET A 7 -11.38 -16.98 41.53
N LEU A 8 -10.68 -16.25 42.41
CA LEU A 8 -10.14 -14.92 42.08
C LEU A 8 -9.03 -15.00 41.06
N THR A 9 -8.16 -16.02 41.12
CA THR A 9 -7.08 -16.23 40.16
C THR A 9 -7.61 -16.65 38.79
N LEU A 10 -8.67 -17.41 38.69
CA LEU A 10 -9.28 -17.77 37.42
C LEU A 10 -9.98 -16.57 36.75
N THR A 11 -10.61 -15.70 37.52
CA THR A 11 -11.28 -14.49 37.00
C THR A 11 -10.28 -13.46 36.53
N VAL A 12 -9.15 -13.29 37.20
CA VAL A 12 -8.09 -12.38 36.79
C VAL A 12 -7.36 -12.91 35.54
N LEU A 13 -7.16 -14.23 35.43
CA LEU A 13 -6.55 -14.83 34.23
C LEU A 13 -7.47 -14.74 33.03
N SER A 14 -8.80 -14.86 33.18
CA SER A 14 -9.74 -14.67 32.08
C SER A 14 -9.86 -13.22 31.63
N LEU A 15 -9.64 -12.22 32.51
CA LEU A 15 -9.59 -10.82 32.14
C LEU A 15 -8.31 -10.46 31.33
N PHE A 16 -7.19 -11.10 31.62
CA PHE A 16 -5.94 -10.86 30.88
C PHE A 16 -5.95 -11.49 29.47
N VAL A 17 -6.69 -12.56 29.25
CA VAL A 17 -6.83 -13.19 27.92
C VAL A 17 -7.76 -12.38 27.00
N SER A 18 -8.69 -11.61 27.56
CA SER A 18 -9.61 -10.77 26.77
C SER A 18 -9.04 -9.40 26.37
N LEU A 19 -7.90 -8.98 26.94
CA LEU A 19 -7.26 -7.70 26.60
C LEU A 19 -6.25 -7.76 25.44
N SER A 20 -5.96 -8.95 24.91
CA SER A 20 -4.91 -9.13 23.89
C SER A 20 -5.43 -9.25 22.45
N ALA A 21 -6.69 -8.96 22.16
CA ALA A 21 -7.26 -9.13 20.82
C ALA A 21 -7.98 -7.89 20.27
N VAL A 22 -7.53 -6.71 20.60
CA VAL A 22 -7.94 -5.50 19.85
C VAL A 22 -6.77 -5.03 18.97
N PHE A 23 -6.26 -5.92 18.13
CA PHE A 23 -5.67 -5.47 16.88
C PHE A 23 -6.84 -5.13 15.97
N ALA A 24 -7.04 -3.85 15.76
CA ALA A 24 -8.04 -3.34 14.87
C ALA A 24 -7.84 -3.93 13.48
N MET A 25 -8.60 -4.96 13.14
CA MET A 25 -8.66 -5.45 11.78
C MET A 25 -9.15 -4.30 10.88
N PRO A 26 -8.56 -4.09 9.70
CA PRO A 26 -9.03 -3.06 8.78
C PRO A 26 -10.51 -3.24 8.52
N ALA A 27 -11.30 -2.22 8.85
CA ALA A 27 -12.75 -2.34 8.94
C ALA A 27 -13.43 -2.47 7.58
N THR A 28 -12.80 -1.96 6.49
CA THR A 28 -13.42 -1.93 5.16
C THR A 28 -12.35 -2.00 4.07
N LYS A 29 -12.59 -2.85 3.08
CA LYS A 29 -11.81 -2.95 1.85
C LYS A 29 -12.72 -2.59 0.68
N ALA A 30 -12.21 -1.84 -0.28
CA ALA A 30 -12.88 -1.60 -1.54
C ALA A 30 -11.83 -1.52 -2.65
N SER A 31 -12.09 -2.14 -3.79
CA SER A 31 -11.27 -2.04 -4.98
C SER A 31 -12.10 -1.53 -6.16
N LEU A 32 -11.45 -0.78 -7.03
CA LEU A 32 -11.96 -0.34 -8.33
C LEU A 32 -10.88 -0.67 -9.37
N MET A 33 -11.30 -1.08 -10.55
CA MET A 33 -10.42 -1.51 -11.63
C MET A 33 -10.91 -0.98 -12.96
N ASP A 34 -9.99 -0.63 -13.85
CA ASP A 34 -10.30 -0.42 -15.26
C ASP A 34 -10.42 -1.79 -15.93
N GLU A 35 -11.65 -2.20 -16.25
CA GLU A 35 -11.95 -3.48 -16.88
C GLU A 35 -11.38 -3.61 -18.31
N SER A 36 -11.07 -2.48 -18.96
CA SER A 36 -10.50 -2.47 -20.31
C SER A 36 -8.98 -2.72 -20.34
N PHE A 37 -8.31 -2.66 -19.18
CA PHE A 37 -6.87 -2.83 -19.06
C PHE A 37 -6.52 -4.20 -18.48
N ASP A 38 -5.62 -4.93 -19.15
CA ASP A 38 -5.07 -6.18 -18.64
C ASP A 38 -3.99 -5.91 -17.58
N LEU A 39 -4.37 -6.03 -16.30
CA LEU A 39 -3.46 -5.83 -15.18
C LEU A 39 -2.27 -6.81 -15.17
N SER A 40 -2.39 -7.97 -15.83
CA SER A 40 -1.29 -8.94 -15.91
C SER A 40 -0.15 -8.49 -16.81
N SER A 41 -0.37 -7.49 -17.65
CA SER A 41 0.66 -6.86 -18.47
C SER A 41 1.65 -6.00 -17.68
N ILE A 42 1.38 -5.75 -16.39
CA ILE A 42 2.27 -4.98 -15.52
C ILE A 42 3.37 -5.89 -14.99
N HIS A 43 4.63 -5.52 -15.26
CA HIS A 43 5.82 -6.24 -14.76
C HIS A 43 6.63 -5.40 -13.77
N SER A 44 6.38 -4.08 -13.73
CA SER A 44 7.09 -3.17 -12.83
C SER A 44 6.19 -2.05 -12.33
N ILE A 45 6.30 -1.74 -11.03
CA ILE A 45 5.54 -0.67 -10.38
C ILE A 45 6.51 0.26 -9.65
N ALA A 46 6.58 1.52 -10.05
CA ALA A 46 7.30 2.56 -9.37
C ALA A 46 6.44 3.16 -8.25
N VAL A 47 6.94 3.20 -7.02
CA VAL A 47 6.23 3.81 -5.88
C VAL A 47 6.53 5.29 -5.86
N ALA A 48 5.50 6.13 -6.02
CA ALA A 48 5.63 7.59 -5.92
C ALA A 48 5.71 8.05 -4.46
N ALA A 49 6.20 9.28 -4.23
CA ALA A 49 6.12 9.90 -2.92
C ALA A 49 4.64 9.95 -2.44
N PRO A 50 4.36 9.61 -1.18
CA PRO A 50 2.99 9.52 -0.68
C PRO A 50 2.32 10.88 -0.62
N ASN A 51 1.03 10.88 -0.81
CA ASN A 51 0.22 12.10 -0.81
C ASN A 51 -0.40 12.35 0.57
N TYR A 52 0.41 12.83 1.54
CA TYR A 52 -0.09 13.23 2.86
C TYR A 52 0.77 14.32 3.50
N ILE A 53 0.25 14.95 4.54
CA ILE A 53 1.03 15.83 5.40
C ILE A 53 1.46 15.02 6.61
N GLN A 54 2.76 14.88 6.80
CA GLN A 54 3.31 14.16 7.95
C GLN A 54 2.89 14.85 9.26
N THR A 55 2.32 14.07 10.18
CA THR A 55 2.06 14.49 11.55
C THR A 55 3.23 14.15 12.47
N LYS A 56 3.24 14.66 13.70
CA LYS A 56 4.33 14.36 14.68
C LYS A 56 4.47 12.87 14.98
N THR A 57 3.37 12.11 14.87
CA THR A 57 3.32 10.68 15.17
C THR A 57 3.27 9.82 13.91
N GLY A 58 3.10 10.44 12.75
CA GLY A 58 3.04 9.74 11.46
C GLY A 58 4.41 9.35 10.94
N PRO A 59 4.51 8.26 10.16
CA PRO A 59 5.76 7.84 9.56
C PRO A 59 6.26 8.86 8.54
N ALA A 60 7.58 8.92 8.36
CA ALA A 60 8.18 9.74 7.32
C ALA A 60 7.78 9.25 5.92
N PRO A 61 7.61 10.14 4.91
CA PRO A 61 7.26 9.76 3.55
C PRO A 61 8.17 8.68 2.96
N ASP A 62 9.48 8.80 3.15
CA ASP A 62 10.47 7.84 2.64
C ASP A 62 10.33 6.46 3.33
N ALA A 63 10.02 6.43 4.63
CA ALA A 63 9.76 5.17 5.33
C ALA A 63 8.50 4.47 4.78
N VAL A 64 7.46 5.22 4.41
CA VAL A 64 6.25 4.66 3.79
C VAL A 64 6.56 4.06 2.43
N THR A 65 7.27 4.78 1.56
CA THR A 65 7.62 4.27 0.22
C THR A 65 8.54 3.06 0.29
N ALA A 66 9.53 3.08 1.18
CA ALA A 66 10.42 1.94 1.42
C ALA A 66 9.64 0.72 1.91
N LEU A 67 8.72 0.89 2.84
CA LEU A 67 7.91 -0.20 3.37
C LEU A 67 6.98 -0.80 2.29
N ILE A 68 6.38 0.02 1.42
CA ILE A 68 5.56 -0.46 0.31
C ILE A 68 6.42 -1.35 -0.61
N ALA A 69 7.62 -0.91 -0.97
CA ALA A 69 8.52 -1.67 -1.83
C ALA A 69 9.03 -2.96 -1.16
N GLN A 70 9.30 -2.94 0.16
CA GLN A 70 9.73 -4.11 0.90
C GLN A 70 8.63 -5.15 1.10
N THR A 71 7.38 -4.70 1.25
CA THR A 71 6.24 -5.61 1.45
C THR A 71 6.03 -6.46 0.19
N GLY A 72 5.93 -5.82 -0.97
CA GLY A 72 5.82 -6.49 -2.27
C GLY A 72 4.74 -7.56 -2.36
N PHE A 73 4.74 -8.27 -3.46
CA PHE A 73 3.86 -9.42 -3.65
C PHE A 73 4.42 -10.66 -2.95
N ASP A 74 3.54 -11.50 -2.43
CA ASP A 74 3.92 -12.85 -2.02
C ASP A 74 4.50 -13.59 -3.24
N SER A 75 5.70 -14.14 -3.09
CA SER A 75 6.42 -14.86 -4.16
C SER A 75 5.65 -16.04 -4.75
N ARG A 76 4.61 -16.52 -4.06
CA ARG A 76 3.70 -17.58 -4.54
C ARG A 76 2.63 -17.05 -5.48
N ASP A 77 2.28 -15.77 -5.41
CA ASP A 77 1.14 -15.19 -6.11
C ASP A 77 1.53 -14.46 -7.39
N LEU A 78 2.48 -13.54 -7.35
CA LEU A 78 2.90 -12.74 -8.51
C LEU A 78 4.43 -12.59 -8.53
N LYS A 79 5.13 -13.61 -9.03
CA LYS A 79 6.59 -13.67 -9.06
C LYS A 79 7.26 -12.66 -9.99
N ASN A 80 6.50 -12.07 -10.92
CA ASN A 80 7.06 -11.35 -12.05
C ASN A 80 6.86 -9.83 -11.97
N ILE A 81 6.31 -9.30 -10.89
CA ILE A 81 6.13 -7.86 -10.73
C ILE A 81 7.20 -7.32 -9.77
N THR A 82 8.04 -6.43 -10.29
CA THR A 82 9.06 -5.74 -9.51
C THR A 82 8.51 -4.43 -8.95
N ILE A 83 8.70 -4.20 -7.64
CA ILE A 83 8.34 -2.94 -7.00
C ILE A 83 9.59 -2.09 -6.85
N ILE A 84 9.56 -0.88 -7.39
CA ILE A 84 10.70 0.06 -7.42
C ILE A 84 10.41 1.21 -6.45
N PRO A 85 11.22 1.37 -5.37
CA PRO A 85 11.01 2.43 -4.39
C PRO A 85 11.23 3.82 -4.99
N TYR A 86 10.57 4.83 -4.43
CA TYR A 86 10.73 6.24 -4.82
C TYR A 86 12.19 6.70 -4.84
N SER A 87 12.97 6.33 -3.83
CA SER A 87 14.39 6.72 -3.72
C SER A 87 15.22 6.26 -4.91
N VAL A 88 14.96 5.04 -5.43
CA VAL A 88 15.67 4.50 -6.61
C VAL A 88 15.33 5.29 -7.85
N ILE A 89 14.05 5.64 -8.04
CA ILE A 89 13.63 6.46 -9.18
C ILE A 89 14.22 7.87 -9.07
N ALA A 90 14.18 8.47 -7.89
CA ALA A 90 14.74 9.82 -7.66
C ALA A 90 16.25 9.86 -7.92
N GLU A 91 16.99 8.84 -7.51
CA GLU A 91 18.43 8.72 -7.76
C GLU A 91 18.72 8.55 -9.28
N ASN A 92 18.00 7.67 -9.95
CA ASN A 92 18.17 7.47 -11.40
C ASN A 92 17.87 8.75 -12.18
N MET A 93 16.78 9.46 -11.86
CA MET A 93 16.44 10.73 -12.49
C MET A 93 17.53 11.79 -12.29
N LYS A 94 18.09 11.86 -11.07
CA LYS A 94 19.19 12.77 -10.76
C LYS A 94 20.44 12.45 -11.57
N ASN A 95 20.81 11.17 -11.64
CA ASN A 95 22.03 10.73 -12.32
C ASN A 95 21.91 10.81 -13.86
N GLU A 96 20.75 10.48 -14.42
CA GLU A 96 20.55 10.40 -15.88
C GLU A 96 20.17 11.74 -16.51
N SER A 97 19.40 12.56 -15.80
CA SER A 97 18.78 13.78 -16.35
C SER A 97 19.08 15.05 -15.55
N GLY A 98 19.81 14.95 -14.44
CA GLY A 98 20.05 16.07 -13.53
C GLY A 98 18.80 16.55 -12.77
N ILE A 99 17.70 15.80 -12.85
CA ILE A 99 16.44 16.15 -12.19
C ILE A 99 16.48 15.68 -10.74
N ASP A 100 16.58 16.61 -9.80
CA ASP A 100 16.59 16.31 -8.37
C ASP A 100 15.19 16.48 -7.77
N LEU A 101 14.49 15.36 -7.58
CA LEU A 101 13.15 15.33 -6.99
C LEU A 101 13.14 15.73 -5.50
N GLN A 102 14.27 15.57 -4.80
CA GLN A 102 14.35 15.84 -3.36
C GLN A 102 14.47 17.33 -3.06
N THR A 103 15.08 18.09 -3.97
CA THR A 103 15.24 19.55 -3.83
C THR A 103 14.09 20.33 -4.49
N SER A 104 13.27 19.68 -5.30
CA SER A 104 12.10 20.28 -5.93
C SER A 104 10.95 20.46 -4.92
N ASP A 105 10.13 21.49 -5.14
CA ASP A 105 8.88 21.59 -4.39
C ASP A 105 7.97 20.38 -4.69
N ARG A 106 7.05 20.08 -3.77
CA ARG A 106 6.22 18.88 -3.83
C ARG A 106 5.43 18.72 -5.13
N ASN A 107 4.88 19.80 -5.67
CA ASN A 107 4.06 19.73 -6.88
C ASN A 107 4.91 19.51 -8.11
N THR A 108 6.05 20.20 -8.19
CA THR A 108 7.06 20.01 -9.23
C THR A 108 7.62 18.59 -9.20
N ALA A 109 8.00 18.09 -8.01
CA ALA A 109 8.49 16.71 -7.85
C ALA A 109 7.48 15.66 -8.34
N LYS A 110 6.19 15.83 -7.98
CA LYS A 110 5.11 14.95 -8.45
C LYS A 110 4.94 14.99 -9.98
N LYS A 111 4.96 16.18 -10.56
CA LYS A 111 4.85 16.35 -12.01
C LYS A 111 6.00 15.67 -12.72
N LEU A 112 7.23 15.98 -12.33
CA LEU A 112 8.45 15.40 -12.90
C LEU A 112 8.49 13.88 -12.75
N PHE A 113 8.09 13.35 -11.60
CA PHE A 113 7.99 11.90 -11.39
C PHE A 113 7.03 11.27 -12.39
N LYS A 114 5.80 11.80 -12.54
CA LYS A 114 4.81 11.28 -13.47
C LYS A 114 5.27 11.32 -14.93
N GLU A 115 5.89 12.41 -15.33
CA GLU A 115 6.40 12.61 -16.72
C GLU A 115 7.55 11.66 -17.07
N ASN A 116 8.29 11.17 -16.07
CA ASN A 116 9.43 10.29 -16.27
C ASN A 116 9.17 8.84 -15.86
N ALA A 117 8.08 8.53 -15.19
CA ALA A 117 7.80 7.19 -14.66
C ALA A 117 7.87 6.07 -15.73
N ALA A 118 7.45 6.38 -16.97
CA ALA A 118 7.48 5.42 -18.09
C ALA A 118 8.89 4.96 -18.50
N LYS A 119 9.94 5.67 -18.09
CA LYS A 119 11.33 5.24 -18.33
C LYS A 119 11.76 4.11 -17.39
N TYR A 120 11.08 3.97 -16.26
CA TYR A 120 11.51 3.11 -15.17
C TYR A 120 10.54 1.98 -14.84
N ALA A 121 9.24 2.17 -15.11
CA ALA A 121 8.22 1.19 -14.76
C ALA A 121 6.99 1.24 -15.69
N ASP A 122 6.26 0.13 -15.77
CA ASP A 122 5.00 0.02 -16.54
C ASP A 122 3.87 0.80 -15.89
N ALA A 123 3.85 0.79 -14.56
CA ALA A 123 2.86 1.49 -13.76
C ALA A 123 3.51 2.27 -12.61
N TYR A 124 2.81 3.27 -12.07
CA TYR A 124 3.23 3.93 -10.84
C TYR A 124 2.10 3.94 -9.82
N LEU A 125 2.48 3.76 -8.56
CA LEU A 125 1.59 3.70 -7.41
C LEU A 125 1.67 5.00 -6.62
N VAL A 126 0.54 5.65 -6.40
CA VAL A 126 0.40 6.81 -5.51
C VAL A 126 -0.38 6.36 -4.27
N VAL A 127 0.19 6.54 -3.09
CA VAL A 127 -0.52 6.29 -1.84
C VAL A 127 -0.97 7.63 -1.26
N THR A 128 -2.27 7.78 -1.08
CA THR A 128 -2.87 8.92 -0.38
C THR A 128 -3.25 8.49 1.03
N ILE A 129 -2.77 9.23 2.02
CA ILE A 129 -3.00 8.95 3.43
C ILE A 129 -3.86 10.06 4.01
N ALA A 130 -5.10 9.72 4.39
CA ALA A 130 -5.95 10.58 5.20
C ALA A 130 -5.91 10.07 6.63
N ASN A 131 -5.51 10.95 7.54
CA ASN A 131 -5.29 10.62 8.93
C ASN A 131 -5.96 11.67 9.82
N ASP A 132 -7.21 11.42 10.16
CA ASP A 132 -7.99 12.23 11.08
C ASP A 132 -8.42 11.35 12.28
N SER A 133 -9.66 10.99 12.42
CA SER A 133 -10.15 10.07 13.45
C SER A 133 -9.79 8.61 13.17
N ARG A 134 -9.51 8.29 11.93
CA ARG A 134 -9.06 6.99 11.43
C ARG A 134 -7.99 7.19 10.37
N VAL A 135 -7.13 6.19 10.22
CA VAL A 135 -6.19 6.14 9.10
C VAL A 135 -6.90 5.50 7.90
N VAL A 136 -6.97 6.24 6.80
CA VAL A 136 -7.51 5.74 5.53
C VAL A 136 -6.41 5.84 4.49
N LEU A 137 -6.11 4.74 3.81
CA LEU A 137 -5.15 4.69 2.72
C LEU A 137 -5.87 4.39 1.41
N PHE A 138 -5.53 5.19 0.40
CA PHE A 138 -5.89 4.93 -0.98
C PHE A 138 -4.62 4.59 -1.73
N TYR A 139 -4.61 3.42 -2.34
CA TYR A 139 -3.54 2.93 -3.21
C TYR A 139 -4.03 3.06 -4.64
N ASP A 140 -3.58 4.09 -5.35
CA ASP A 140 -4.01 4.37 -6.72
C ASP A 140 -2.89 4.03 -7.69
N LEU A 141 -3.15 3.07 -8.59
CA LEU A 141 -2.23 2.59 -9.61
C LEU A 141 -2.58 3.23 -10.97
N TYR A 142 -1.57 3.77 -11.61
CA TYR A 142 -1.70 4.44 -12.91
C TYR A 142 -0.73 3.83 -13.93
N SER A 143 -1.12 3.80 -15.20
CA SER A 143 -0.21 3.50 -16.30
C SER A 143 0.88 4.57 -16.38
N SER A 144 2.14 4.16 -16.35
CA SER A 144 3.25 5.10 -16.53
C SER A 144 3.28 5.70 -17.93
N LYS A 145 2.84 4.95 -18.93
CA LYS A 145 2.84 5.36 -20.33
C LYS A 145 1.74 6.37 -20.66
N THR A 146 0.54 6.17 -20.16
CA THR A 146 -0.63 6.98 -20.53
C THR A 146 -1.08 7.92 -19.41
N GLY A 147 -0.66 7.66 -18.17
CA GLY A 147 -1.19 8.34 -16.99
C GLY A 147 -2.63 7.94 -16.62
N SER A 148 -3.20 6.97 -17.35
CA SER A 148 -4.56 6.48 -17.10
C SER A 148 -4.61 5.73 -15.78
N TYR A 149 -5.71 5.86 -15.09
CA TYR A 149 -6.04 5.10 -13.90
C TYR A 149 -6.25 3.61 -14.26
N LEU A 150 -5.67 2.70 -13.48
CA LEU A 150 -5.73 1.26 -13.72
C LEU A 150 -6.46 0.52 -12.59
N TYR A 151 -6.12 0.86 -11.34
CA TYR A 151 -6.61 0.14 -10.18
C TYR A 151 -6.56 1.02 -8.94
N SER A 152 -7.53 0.90 -8.04
CA SER A 152 -7.48 1.49 -6.71
C SER A 152 -7.87 0.49 -5.66
N TYR A 153 -7.23 0.60 -4.51
CA TYR A 153 -7.56 -0.17 -3.34
C TYR A 153 -7.62 0.73 -2.11
N ARG A 154 -8.72 0.69 -1.39
CA ARG A 154 -8.93 1.48 -0.18
C ARG A 154 -8.89 0.60 1.06
N VAL A 155 -8.10 1.01 2.04
CA VAL A 155 -8.04 0.38 3.37
C VAL A 155 -8.41 1.42 4.41
N ILE A 156 -9.26 1.05 5.35
CA ILE A 156 -9.61 1.87 6.52
C ILE A 156 -9.03 1.18 7.74
N GLY A 157 -8.11 1.83 8.43
CA GLY A 157 -7.55 1.37 9.70
C GLY A 157 -8.52 1.54 10.88
N GLY A 158 -8.26 0.84 11.96
CA GLY A 158 -9.22 0.61 13.06
C GLY A 158 -9.26 1.64 14.16
N GLY A 159 -8.62 2.78 14.15
CA GLY A 159 -8.76 3.77 15.24
C GLY A 159 -7.54 4.63 15.53
N GLN A 160 -7.64 5.45 16.56
CA GLN A 160 -6.53 6.27 17.03
C GLN A 160 -5.38 5.37 17.51
N GLY A 161 -4.19 5.57 16.96
CA GLY A 161 -2.99 4.79 17.28
C GLY A 161 -2.45 3.93 16.15
N ASP A 162 -3.22 3.70 15.08
CA ASP A 162 -2.75 2.94 13.91
C ASP A 162 -1.77 3.71 13.01
N ASN A 163 -1.35 4.89 13.45
CA ASN A 163 -0.47 5.76 12.67
C ASN A 163 1.03 5.50 12.92
N ASN A 164 1.39 4.25 13.14
CA ASN A 164 2.79 3.83 13.21
C ASN A 164 3.16 2.99 11.97
N ILE A 165 4.44 2.92 11.68
CA ILE A 165 4.94 2.23 10.47
C ILE A 165 4.56 0.75 10.41
N ASN A 166 4.40 0.08 11.55
CA ASN A 166 4.05 -1.35 11.58
C ASN A 166 2.61 -1.61 11.12
N SER A 167 1.67 -0.69 11.42
CA SER A 167 0.30 -0.78 10.93
C SER A 167 0.23 -0.70 9.42
N TYR A 168 1.09 0.12 8.82
CA TYR A 168 1.16 0.27 7.36
C TYR A 168 1.61 -1.00 6.64
N LYS A 169 2.41 -1.86 7.28
CA LYS A 169 2.78 -3.16 6.70
C LYS A 169 1.54 -4.00 6.39
N SER A 170 0.64 -4.16 7.35
CA SER A 170 -0.60 -4.92 7.15
C SER A 170 -1.51 -4.30 6.08
N PHE A 171 -1.54 -2.96 5.97
CA PHE A 171 -2.28 -2.28 4.92
C PHE A 171 -1.69 -2.53 3.53
N ASN A 172 -0.36 -2.52 3.41
CA ASN A 172 0.34 -2.84 2.18
C ASN A 172 0.10 -4.31 1.76
N GLU A 173 0.14 -5.26 2.70
CA GLU A 173 -0.16 -6.67 2.44
C GLU A 173 -1.58 -6.85 1.87
N LEU A 174 -2.56 -6.10 2.39
CA LEU A 174 -3.92 -6.11 1.89
C LEU A 174 -4.04 -5.56 0.47
N PHE A 175 -3.32 -4.48 0.16
CA PHE A 175 -3.26 -3.92 -1.20
C PHE A 175 -2.68 -4.93 -2.19
N TYR A 176 -1.52 -5.50 -1.90
CA TYR A 176 -0.87 -6.46 -2.79
C TYR A 176 -1.70 -7.72 -2.99
N LYS A 177 -2.33 -8.21 -1.92
CA LYS A 177 -3.27 -9.32 -2.03
C LYS A 177 -4.48 -8.96 -2.91
N GLY A 178 -5.07 -7.78 -2.71
CA GLY A 178 -6.23 -7.33 -3.50
C GLY A 178 -5.89 -7.20 -4.98
N LEU A 179 -4.74 -6.61 -5.32
CA LEU A 179 -4.28 -6.49 -6.71
C LEU A 179 -4.02 -7.88 -7.33
N SER A 180 -3.36 -8.78 -6.58
CA SER A 180 -3.13 -10.17 -7.02
C SER A 180 -4.43 -10.91 -7.30
N ASP A 181 -5.42 -10.78 -6.41
CA ASP A 181 -6.72 -11.42 -6.59
C ASP A 181 -7.45 -10.86 -7.83
N SER A 182 -7.40 -9.54 -8.06
CA SER A 182 -8.00 -8.90 -9.24
C SER A 182 -7.37 -9.36 -10.56
N ILE A 183 -6.03 -9.49 -10.61
CA ILE A 183 -5.34 -10.06 -11.79
C ILE A 183 -5.80 -11.49 -12.06
N LYS A 184 -5.92 -12.32 -11.02
CA LYS A 184 -6.38 -13.71 -11.16
C LYS A 184 -7.84 -13.81 -11.64
N GLU A 185 -8.69 -12.87 -11.20
CA GLU A 185 -10.09 -12.82 -11.63
C GLU A 185 -10.23 -12.45 -13.11
N GLN A 186 -9.50 -11.45 -13.60
CA GLN A 186 -9.47 -11.11 -15.04
C GLN A 186 -9.14 -12.33 -15.90
N HIS A 187 -8.13 -13.11 -15.55
CA HIS A 187 -7.76 -14.31 -16.31
C HIS A 187 -8.80 -15.42 -16.31
N LYS A 188 -9.59 -15.54 -15.24
CA LYS A 188 -10.67 -16.56 -15.19
C LYS A 188 -11.82 -16.20 -16.12
N ASP A 189 -12.15 -14.93 -16.26
CA ASP A 189 -13.25 -14.48 -17.11
C ASP A 189 -12.88 -14.56 -18.59
N ASP A 190 -11.65 -14.24 -18.98
CA ASP A 190 -11.13 -14.44 -20.31
C ASP A 190 -11.16 -15.91 -20.76
N SER A 191 -10.94 -16.84 -19.84
CA SER A 191 -10.98 -18.28 -20.11
C SER A 191 -12.39 -18.83 -20.33
N LYS A 192 -13.42 -18.16 -19.81
CA LYS A 192 -14.84 -18.54 -19.99
C LYS A 192 -15.43 -17.99 -21.28
N THR A 193 -14.96 -16.84 -21.73
CA THR A 193 -15.46 -16.16 -22.94
C THR A 193 -14.93 -16.79 -24.24
N LYS A 194 -13.87 -17.61 -24.15
CA LYS A 194 -13.26 -18.32 -25.29
C LYS A 194 -13.79 -19.74 -25.52
N LYS A 195 -14.84 -20.16 -24.83
CA LYS A 195 -15.57 -21.41 -25.05
C LYS A 195 -16.93 -21.17 -25.70
#